data_730dd45e9e663200faf42407f705b97e
#
_entry.id   730dd45e9e663200faf42407f705b97e
#
_cell.length_a   1.000
_cell.length_b   1.000
_cell.length_c   1.000
_cell.angle_alpha   90.00
_cell.angle_beta   90.00
_cell.angle_gamma   90.00
#
_symmetry.space_group_name_H-M   'P 1'
#
loop_
_entity.id
_entity.type
_entity.pdbx_description
1 polymer ?
#
loop_
_entity_poly.entity_id
_entity_poly.type
_entity_poly.pdbx_seq_one_letter_code
_entity_poly.pdbx_strand_id
1 'polypeptide(L)'
;MSIDGESLGARLARLRVARGRTQLRMAELLCAASGTATVTRHEVSRWEREHRVPNAYWLRWLAVVLEVPLGELEQAAAVARGGRSAGRRAEPAVPADDWRYWPEVSAPGGGREWTLAELRRLDDLMGGADLSPLVNHVLQVAGARRDPGPGGLAAVAGLAQLAGWVNGDGGHDAAARAAHRLGLRAARAADDPALVGHLLGSAAQVTADPARAVALARAGAVESARAAPAGARALALQRVAYAAARAGDARGCERAIAAADRQYGRRDPADEPPWLYWLTDSEYAALSGRCYAVLHRPQLAVPLLSHGLAGIRQPRPVALYTTWLAEAHLDAGAPERAAELAIEALPAAVRSGSVRAAARVRSLHSRLAALPRSVVDRYLRVATEGLSYLADVTGSAAAVAAGSG
;
A
#
# COMPACT_ATOMS: atom_id res chain seq x y z
N MET A 1 39.41 -1.12 -17.84
CA MET A 1 38.57 0.07 -18.08
C MET A 1 37.59 0.16 -16.91
N SER A 2 37.80 1.13 -16.03
CA SER A 2 37.00 1.33 -14.81
C SER A 2 35.53 1.65 -15.16
N ILE A 3 34.60 0.94 -14.51
CA ILE A 3 33.15 1.02 -14.68
C ILE A 3 32.56 2.23 -13.89
N ASP A 4 33.40 3.05 -13.28
CA ASP A 4 33.07 4.03 -12.24
C ASP A 4 32.54 5.39 -12.73
N GLY A 5 31.98 5.47 -13.95
CA GLY A 5 31.44 6.74 -14.46
C GLY A 5 30.22 6.60 -15.36
N GLU A 6 29.69 5.41 -15.52
CA GLU A 6 28.54 5.17 -16.42
C GLU A 6 27.24 5.64 -15.75
N SER A 7 26.51 6.55 -16.42
CA SER A 7 25.20 6.99 -15.92
C SER A 7 24.14 5.88 -15.95
N LEU A 8 23.10 6.00 -15.11
CA LEU A 8 22.01 5.02 -15.07
C LEU A 8 21.39 4.79 -16.45
N GLY A 9 21.12 5.86 -17.18
CA GLY A 9 20.47 5.76 -18.50
C GLY A 9 21.34 5.04 -19.52
N ALA A 10 22.63 5.38 -19.58
CA ALA A 10 23.61 4.70 -20.44
C ALA A 10 23.71 3.22 -20.10
N ARG A 11 23.76 2.88 -18.80
CA ARG A 11 23.80 1.51 -18.32
C ARG A 11 22.56 0.71 -18.73
N LEU A 12 21.36 1.27 -18.56
CA LEU A 12 20.12 0.60 -18.98
C LEU A 12 20.10 0.35 -20.49
N ALA A 13 20.50 1.33 -21.29
CA ALA A 13 20.58 1.21 -22.76
C ALA A 13 21.56 0.14 -23.17
N ARG A 14 22.77 0.12 -22.60
CA ARG A 14 23.82 -0.89 -22.85
C ARG A 14 23.34 -2.30 -22.49
N LEU A 15 22.76 -2.47 -21.29
CA LEU A 15 22.26 -3.77 -20.84
C LEU A 15 21.13 -4.29 -21.73
N ARG A 16 20.22 -3.42 -22.17
CA ARG A 16 19.17 -3.78 -23.10
C ARG A 16 19.71 -4.20 -24.47
N VAL A 17 20.62 -3.41 -25.04
CA VAL A 17 21.23 -3.69 -26.35
C VAL A 17 22.06 -4.99 -26.31
N ALA A 18 22.83 -5.23 -25.24
CA ALA A 18 23.59 -6.44 -25.05
C ALA A 18 22.72 -7.71 -25.05
N ARG A 19 21.41 -7.58 -24.74
CA ARG A 19 20.42 -8.66 -24.78
C ARG A 19 19.61 -8.69 -26.08
N GLY A 20 20.00 -7.92 -27.08
CA GLY A 20 19.30 -7.84 -28.38
C GLY A 20 17.87 -7.30 -28.30
N ARG A 21 17.54 -6.52 -27.26
CA ARG A 21 16.15 -6.06 -27.03
C ARG A 21 15.95 -4.65 -27.56
N THR A 22 14.82 -4.41 -28.23
CA THR A 22 14.35 -3.04 -28.56
C THR A 22 13.74 -2.39 -27.33
N GLN A 23 13.60 -1.05 -27.30
CA GLN A 23 12.89 -0.35 -26.22
C GLN A 23 11.42 -0.81 -26.10
N LEU A 24 10.78 -1.15 -27.23
CA LEU A 24 9.42 -1.70 -27.22
C LEU A 24 9.40 -3.08 -26.55
N ARG A 25 10.33 -3.97 -26.93
CA ARG A 25 10.43 -5.30 -26.35
C ARG A 25 10.75 -5.25 -24.86
N MET A 26 11.56 -4.29 -24.45
CA MET A 26 11.84 -4.04 -23.03
C MET A 26 10.59 -3.64 -22.26
N ALA A 27 9.76 -2.74 -22.83
CA ALA A 27 8.50 -2.35 -22.21
C ALA A 27 7.52 -3.53 -22.10
N GLU A 28 7.39 -4.35 -23.14
CA GLU A 28 6.57 -5.57 -23.12
C GLU A 28 7.01 -6.56 -22.02
N LEU A 29 8.32 -6.80 -21.90
CA LEU A 29 8.87 -7.70 -20.88
C LEU A 29 8.65 -7.14 -19.47
N LEU A 30 8.80 -5.84 -19.27
CA LEU A 30 8.50 -5.18 -18.00
C LEU A 30 7.01 -5.28 -17.65
N CYS A 31 6.12 -5.08 -18.62
CA CYS A 31 4.69 -5.26 -18.42
C CYS A 31 4.35 -6.72 -18.09
N ALA A 32 4.92 -7.68 -18.80
CA ALA A 32 4.69 -9.10 -18.55
C ALA A 32 5.23 -9.52 -17.17
N ALA A 33 6.44 -9.11 -16.82
CA ALA A 33 7.05 -9.44 -15.54
C ALA A 33 6.31 -8.80 -14.35
N SER A 34 5.92 -7.52 -14.48
CA SER A 34 5.24 -6.78 -13.43
C SER A 34 3.74 -7.09 -13.31
N GLY A 35 3.15 -7.70 -14.33
CA GLY A 35 1.70 -7.90 -14.44
C GLY A 35 0.92 -6.60 -14.68
N THR A 36 1.60 -5.50 -15.08
CA THR A 36 0.98 -4.18 -15.31
C THR A 36 1.27 -3.69 -16.72
N ALA A 37 0.27 -3.18 -17.44
CA ALA A 37 0.42 -2.65 -18.79
C ALA A 37 0.79 -1.15 -18.81
N THR A 38 1.58 -0.67 -17.85
CA THR A 38 1.81 0.77 -17.63
C THR A 38 3.11 1.30 -18.22
N VAL A 39 4.09 0.43 -18.56
CA VAL A 39 5.34 0.85 -19.19
C VAL A 39 5.19 0.82 -20.70
N THR A 40 5.51 1.95 -21.33
CA THR A 40 5.54 2.08 -22.77
C THR A 40 6.98 2.21 -23.27
N ARG A 41 7.19 2.03 -24.59
CA ARG A 41 8.47 2.34 -25.25
C ARG A 41 8.98 3.74 -24.89
N HIS A 42 8.07 4.71 -24.79
CA HIS A 42 8.45 6.08 -24.45
C HIS A 42 8.98 6.21 -23.03
N GLU A 43 8.43 5.45 -22.08
CA GLU A 43 8.93 5.46 -20.69
C GLU A 43 10.34 4.85 -20.60
N VAL A 44 10.59 3.72 -21.27
CA VAL A 44 11.93 3.12 -21.39
C VAL A 44 12.91 4.12 -22.01
N SER A 45 12.50 4.81 -23.11
CA SER A 45 13.33 5.85 -23.75
C SER A 45 13.64 7.02 -22.80
N ARG A 46 12.70 7.43 -21.95
CA ARG A 46 12.92 8.50 -20.95
C ARG A 46 13.93 8.10 -19.89
N TRP A 47 13.90 6.85 -19.45
CA TRP A 47 14.87 6.31 -18.50
C TRP A 47 16.27 6.25 -19.10
N GLU A 48 16.41 5.76 -20.33
CA GLU A 48 17.69 5.67 -21.03
C GLU A 48 18.30 7.04 -21.36
N ARG A 49 17.47 8.05 -21.60
CA ARG A 49 17.90 9.44 -21.84
C ARG A 49 18.03 10.28 -20.57
N GLU A 50 17.78 9.66 -19.41
CA GLU A 50 17.83 10.33 -18.09
C GLU A 50 16.83 11.49 -17.92
N HIS A 51 15.84 11.59 -18.78
CA HIS A 51 14.75 12.54 -18.58
C HIS A 51 13.94 12.19 -17.34
N ARG A 52 13.94 10.92 -16.93
CA ARG A 52 13.33 10.41 -15.71
C ARG A 52 14.17 9.27 -15.13
N VAL A 53 14.33 9.23 -13.81
CA VAL A 53 14.93 8.09 -13.12
C VAL A 53 13.82 7.10 -12.78
N PRO A 54 13.95 5.81 -13.09
CA PRO A 54 13.00 4.79 -12.65
C PRO A 54 12.86 4.83 -11.11
N ASN A 55 11.64 4.67 -10.62
CA ASN A 55 11.44 4.50 -9.19
C ASN A 55 11.87 3.09 -8.72
N ALA A 56 11.87 2.86 -7.41
CA ALA A 56 12.30 1.59 -6.83
C ALA A 56 11.52 0.37 -7.37
N TYR A 57 10.23 0.54 -7.67
CA TYR A 57 9.41 -0.50 -8.27
C TYR A 57 9.95 -0.93 -9.65
N TRP A 58 10.20 0.04 -10.54
CA TRP A 58 10.68 -0.27 -11.88
C TRP A 58 12.15 -0.68 -11.89
N LEU A 59 12.99 -0.21 -10.95
CA LEU A 59 14.37 -0.70 -10.81
C LEU A 59 14.41 -2.21 -10.52
N ARG A 60 13.49 -2.72 -9.69
CA ARG A 60 13.38 -4.15 -9.41
C ARG A 60 13.02 -4.95 -10.65
N TRP A 61 12.02 -4.52 -11.40
CA TRP A 61 11.64 -5.22 -12.63
C TRP A 61 12.68 -5.08 -13.73
N LEU A 62 13.39 -3.95 -13.79
CA LEU A 62 14.54 -3.77 -14.65
C LEU A 62 15.66 -4.73 -14.27
N ALA A 63 15.93 -4.93 -12.98
CA ALA A 63 16.92 -5.90 -12.50
C ALA A 63 16.56 -7.33 -12.92
N VAL A 64 15.31 -7.74 -12.74
CA VAL A 64 14.79 -9.05 -13.16
C VAL A 64 14.89 -9.22 -14.67
N VAL A 65 14.33 -8.28 -15.44
CA VAL A 65 14.30 -8.37 -16.90
C VAL A 65 15.68 -8.26 -17.50
N LEU A 66 16.57 -7.42 -16.93
CA LEU A 66 17.94 -7.26 -17.39
C LEU A 66 18.91 -8.28 -16.78
N GLU A 67 18.44 -9.14 -15.87
CA GLU A 67 19.27 -10.18 -15.21
C GLU A 67 20.54 -9.59 -14.60
N VAL A 68 20.39 -8.53 -13.79
CA VAL A 68 21.48 -7.85 -13.09
C VAL A 68 21.13 -7.69 -11.62
N PRO A 69 22.13 -7.60 -10.71
CA PRO A 69 21.89 -7.33 -9.31
C PRO A 69 21.14 -6.01 -9.12
N LEU A 70 20.06 -6.03 -8.30
CA LEU A 70 19.26 -4.82 -8.04
C LEU A 70 20.11 -3.69 -7.46
N GLY A 71 21.00 -3.98 -6.53
CA GLY A 71 21.87 -2.99 -5.89
C GLY A 71 22.71 -2.17 -6.87
N GLU A 72 23.10 -2.75 -8.01
CA GLU A 72 23.81 -2.02 -9.05
C GLU A 72 22.96 -0.95 -9.72
N LEU A 73 21.68 -1.24 -9.96
CA LEU A 73 20.75 -0.27 -10.54
C LEU A 73 20.32 0.78 -9.50
N GLU A 74 20.18 0.38 -8.24
CA GLU A 74 19.83 1.30 -7.14
C GLU A 74 20.95 2.28 -6.86
N GLN A 75 22.22 1.82 -6.84
CA GLN A 75 23.38 2.68 -6.68
C GLN A 75 23.48 3.70 -7.83
N ALA A 76 23.34 3.26 -9.07
CA ALA A 76 23.34 4.14 -10.23
C ALA A 76 22.18 5.15 -10.19
N ALA A 77 20.99 4.71 -9.73
CA ALA A 77 19.84 5.58 -9.56
C ALA A 77 20.02 6.59 -8.42
N ALA A 78 20.69 6.23 -7.33
CA ALA A 78 21.02 7.14 -6.23
C ALA A 78 21.96 8.25 -6.71
N VAL A 79 23.00 7.92 -7.47
CA VAL A 79 23.90 8.90 -8.08
C VAL A 79 23.13 9.83 -9.03
N ALA A 80 22.27 9.28 -9.89
CA ALA A 80 21.46 10.06 -10.83
C ALA A 80 20.46 11.02 -10.13
N ARG A 81 19.99 10.66 -8.93
CA ARG A 81 19.13 11.53 -8.10
C ARG A 81 19.94 12.56 -7.33
N GLY A 82 21.11 12.18 -6.77
CA GLY A 82 22.01 13.06 -6.03
C GLY A 82 22.56 14.21 -6.87
N GLY A 83 22.91 13.96 -8.13
CA GLY A 83 23.35 15.01 -9.06
C GLY A 83 22.27 16.08 -9.36
N ARG A 84 20.99 15.76 -9.16
CA ARG A 84 19.86 16.69 -9.32
C ARG A 84 19.50 17.44 -8.03
N SER A 85 19.90 16.95 -6.88
CA SER A 85 19.57 17.57 -5.57
C SER A 85 20.63 18.55 -5.06
N ALA A 86 21.80 18.65 -5.69
CA ALA A 86 22.84 19.60 -5.30
C ALA A 86 22.44 21.09 -5.44
N GLY A 87 21.23 21.38 -5.94
CA GLY A 87 20.66 22.73 -6.02
C GLY A 87 19.48 23.01 -5.07
N ARG A 88 19.08 22.05 -4.23
CA ARG A 88 17.97 22.25 -3.29
C ARG A 88 18.46 22.32 -1.86
N ARG A 89 18.31 23.50 -1.24
CA ARG A 89 18.48 23.71 0.20
C ARG A 89 17.54 22.76 0.98
N ALA A 90 18.03 22.25 2.12
CA ALA A 90 17.23 21.52 3.09
C ALA A 90 16.02 22.37 3.52
N GLU A 91 14.81 21.87 3.28
CA GLU A 91 13.58 22.52 3.71
C GLU A 91 13.35 22.26 5.21
N PRO A 92 12.84 23.26 5.96
CA PRO A 92 12.50 23.09 7.36
C PRO A 92 11.32 22.12 7.54
N ALA A 93 11.33 21.37 8.63
CA ALA A 93 10.26 20.45 8.99
C ALA A 93 8.91 21.18 9.00
N VAL A 94 7.97 20.73 8.17
CA VAL A 94 6.65 21.33 8.02
C VAL A 94 5.83 21.17 9.30
N PRO A 95 5.26 22.25 9.89
CA PRO A 95 4.35 22.13 11.01
C PRO A 95 3.13 21.29 10.62
N ALA A 96 2.74 20.34 11.48
CA ALA A 96 1.79 19.27 11.19
C ALA A 96 0.33 19.74 10.91
N ASP A 97 0.02 21.03 10.97
CA ASP A 97 -1.34 21.56 10.98
C ASP A 97 -1.72 22.48 9.83
N ASP A 98 -0.78 22.85 8.95
CA ASP A 98 -1.09 23.74 7.84
C ASP A 98 -0.75 23.11 6.47
N TRP A 99 -1.80 22.61 5.80
CA TRP A 99 -1.72 22.04 4.45
C TRP A 99 -1.19 23.02 3.39
N ARG A 100 -1.20 24.33 3.63
CA ARG A 100 -0.69 25.39 2.73
C ARG A 100 0.83 25.34 2.57
N TYR A 101 1.54 24.62 3.45
CA TYR A 101 2.99 24.48 3.45
C TYR A 101 3.49 23.14 2.90
N TRP A 102 2.62 22.34 2.27
CA TRP A 102 3.10 21.15 1.58
C TRP A 102 3.95 21.57 0.38
N PRO A 103 5.16 20.97 0.17
CA PRO A 103 6.02 21.37 -0.93
C PRO A 103 5.30 21.21 -2.27
N GLU A 104 5.44 22.22 -3.15
CA GLU A 104 4.97 22.12 -4.52
C GLU A 104 5.65 20.94 -5.21
N VAL A 105 4.96 19.84 -5.34
CA VAL A 105 5.39 18.72 -6.16
C VAL A 105 4.99 19.07 -7.58
N SER A 106 5.97 19.38 -8.43
CA SER A 106 5.72 19.58 -9.86
C SER A 106 4.96 18.37 -10.40
N ALA A 107 3.81 18.62 -11.03
CA ALA A 107 2.96 17.58 -11.57
C ALA A 107 3.78 16.63 -12.46
N PRO A 108 3.68 15.32 -12.29
CA PRO A 108 4.25 14.40 -13.22
C PRO A 108 3.47 14.49 -14.55
N GLY A 109 3.99 15.28 -15.47
CA GLY A 109 3.58 15.30 -16.88
C GLY A 109 2.20 15.89 -17.19
N GLY A 110 2.19 17.15 -17.68
CA GLY A 110 1.15 17.70 -18.56
C GLY A 110 -0.27 17.66 -18.03
N GLY A 111 -0.77 18.75 -17.51
CA GLY A 111 -2.15 19.26 -17.51
C GLY A 111 -3.36 18.32 -17.33
N ARG A 112 -3.17 17.03 -17.08
CA ARG A 112 -4.26 16.06 -16.91
C ARG A 112 -4.90 16.22 -15.53
N GLU A 113 -6.17 16.51 -15.49
CA GLU A 113 -6.97 16.40 -14.28
C GLU A 113 -7.23 14.92 -13.96
N TRP A 114 -6.94 14.52 -12.71
CA TRP A 114 -7.18 13.17 -12.20
C TRP A 114 -8.43 13.14 -11.35
N THR A 115 -9.35 12.24 -11.66
CA THR A 115 -10.50 11.98 -10.82
C THR A 115 -10.12 11.07 -9.65
N LEU A 116 -10.84 11.20 -8.52
CA LEU A 116 -10.67 10.31 -7.37
C LEU A 116 -10.90 8.83 -7.73
N ALA A 117 -11.81 8.54 -8.66
CA ALA A 117 -12.08 7.19 -9.12
C ALA A 117 -10.87 6.59 -9.89
N GLU A 118 -10.22 7.38 -10.75
CA GLU A 118 -9.00 6.95 -11.44
C GLU A 118 -7.86 6.69 -10.46
N LEU A 119 -7.66 7.57 -9.48
CA LEU A 119 -6.62 7.41 -8.47
C LEU A 119 -6.83 6.15 -7.61
N ARG A 120 -8.08 5.81 -7.28
CA ARG A 120 -8.42 4.57 -6.57
C ARG A 120 -8.12 3.33 -7.41
N ARG A 121 -8.40 3.36 -8.71
CA ARG A 121 -8.02 2.26 -9.62
C ARG A 121 -6.51 2.09 -9.73
N LEU A 122 -5.76 3.20 -9.69
CA LEU A 122 -4.30 3.12 -9.62
C LEU A 122 -3.82 2.51 -8.30
N ASP A 123 -4.49 2.82 -7.17
CA ASP A 123 -4.18 2.21 -5.87
C ASP A 123 -4.40 0.69 -5.85
N ASP A 124 -5.34 0.17 -6.62
CA ASP A 124 -5.54 -1.28 -6.77
C ASP A 124 -4.36 -1.98 -7.48
N LEU A 125 -3.58 -1.23 -8.27
CA LEU A 125 -2.51 -1.76 -9.13
C LEU A 125 -1.10 -1.40 -8.66
N MET A 126 -0.94 -0.32 -7.88
CA MET A 126 0.35 0.26 -7.51
C MET A 126 0.55 0.25 -5.99
N GLY A 127 1.82 0.20 -5.56
CA GLY A 127 2.17 0.39 -4.16
C GLY A 127 2.02 1.84 -3.70
N GLY A 128 1.77 2.00 -2.39
CA GLY A 128 1.57 3.31 -1.81
C GLY A 128 2.76 4.26 -1.99
N ALA A 129 3.99 3.75 -1.95
CA ALA A 129 5.18 4.57 -2.15
C ALA A 129 5.26 5.20 -3.55
N ASP A 130 4.81 4.46 -4.58
CA ASP A 130 4.84 4.92 -5.97
C ASP A 130 3.67 5.86 -6.29
N LEU A 131 2.52 5.64 -5.67
CA LEU A 131 1.31 6.41 -5.92
C LEU A 131 1.21 7.69 -5.06
N SER A 132 1.82 7.72 -3.88
CA SER A 132 1.69 8.84 -2.94
C SER A 132 2.10 10.20 -3.52
N PRO A 133 3.16 10.36 -4.35
CA PRO A 133 3.50 11.67 -4.93
C PRO A 133 2.37 12.23 -5.81
N LEU A 134 1.73 11.38 -6.63
CA LEU A 134 0.62 11.80 -7.48
C LEU A 134 -0.60 12.19 -6.66
N VAL A 135 -1.00 11.34 -5.70
CA VAL A 135 -2.19 11.60 -4.87
C VAL A 135 -2.00 12.82 -3.99
N ASN A 136 -0.81 13.01 -3.42
CA ASN A 136 -0.48 14.20 -2.64
C ASN A 136 -0.56 15.47 -3.49
N HIS A 137 -0.05 15.44 -4.72
CA HIS A 137 -0.14 16.58 -5.65
C HIS A 137 -1.60 16.92 -5.97
N VAL A 138 -2.42 15.93 -6.35
CA VAL A 138 -3.84 16.16 -6.66
C VAL A 138 -4.59 16.70 -5.44
N LEU A 139 -4.28 16.20 -4.24
CA LEU A 139 -4.86 16.72 -3.00
C LEU A 139 -4.48 18.19 -2.74
N GLN A 140 -3.23 18.56 -2.98
CA GLN A 140 -2.75 19.95 -2.85
C GLN A 140 -3.51 20.90 -3.78
N VAL A 141 -3.64 20.51 -5.06
CA VAL A 141 -4.36 21.30 -6.07
C VAL A 141 -5.83 21.45 -5.70
N ALA A 142 -6.48 20.36 -5.25
CA ALA A 142 -7.87 20.41 -4.82
C ALA A 142 -8.06 21.27 -3.57
N GLY A 143 -7.15 21.18 -2.60
CA GLY A 143 -7.19 21.94 -1.34
C GLY A 143 -6.85 23.43 -1.48
N ALA A 144 -6.16 23.81 -2.56
CA ALA A 144 -5.83 25.22 -2.83
C ALA A 144 -7.02 26.04 -3.38
N ARG A 145 -8.12 25.41 -3.76
CA ARG A 145 -9.30 26.10 -4.27
C ARG A 145 -9.95 26.95 -3.16
N ARG A 146 -10.16 28.24 -3.44
CA ARG A 146 -10.92 29.12 -2.56
C ARG A 146 -12.40 28.77 -2.67
N ASP A 147 -13.06 28.56 -1.53
CA ASP A 147 -14.48 28.24 -1.42
C ASP A 147 -14.94 27.07 -2.32
N PRO A 148 -14.54 25.84 -1.99
CA PRO A 148 -14.87 24.67 -2.79
C PRO A 148 -16.37 24.27 -2.70
N GLY A 149 -17.16 24.86 -1.80
CA GLY A 149 -18.51 24.41 -1.48
C GLY A 149 -18.57 23.01 -0.86
N PRO A 150 -19.76 22.52 -0.46
CA PRO A 150 -19.89 21.20 0.19
C PRO A 150 -19.38 20.04 -0.69
N GLY A 151 -19.69 20.03 -1.98
CA GLY A 151 -19.23 19.01 -2.92
C GLY A 151 -17.70 19.00 -3.10
N GLY A 152 -17.08 20.17 -3.15
CA GLY A 152 -15.62 20.29 -3.18
C GLY A 152 -14.96 19.87 -1.88
N LEU A 153 -15.57 20.16 -0.72
CA LEU A 153 -15.09 19.67 0.57
C LEU A 153 -15.15 18.16 0.69
N ALA A 154 -16.24 17.53 0.21
CA ALA A 154 -16.34 16.07 0.14
C ALA A 154 -15.28 15.46 -0.78
N ALA A 155 -14.99 16.10 -1.93
CA ALA A 155 -13.92 15.66 -2.85
C ALA A 155 -12.55 15.78 -2.18
N VAL A 156 -12.23 16.87 -1.50
CA VAL A 156 -10.98 17.04 -0.73
C VAL A 156 -10.89 15.98 0.37
N ALA A 157 -11.98 15.69 1.08
CA ALA A 157 -12.00 14.66 2.12
C ALA A 157 -11.73 13.26 1.55
N GLY A 158 -12.31 12.92 0.39
CA GLY A 158 -12.07 11.65 -0.31
C GLY A 158 -10.63 11.53 -0.81
N LEU A 159 -10.06 12.59 -1.39
CA LEU A 159 -8.64 12.63 -1.79
C LEU A 159 -7.71 12.51 -0.58
N ALA A 160 -8.02 13.19 0.51
CA ALA A 160 -7.24 13.13 1.74
C ALA A 160 -7.31 11.73 2.40
N GLN A 161 -8.45 11.04 2.29
CA GLN A 161 -8.57 9.65 2.73
C GLN A 161 -7.65 8.74 1.91
N LEU A 162 -7.67 8.87 0.59
CA LEU A 162 -6.77 8.10 -0.29
C LEU A 162 -5.30 8.45 -0.04
N ALA A 163 -4.97 9.73 0.11
CA ALA A 163 -3.62 10.17 0.45
C ALA A 163 -3.13 9.56 1.78
N GLY A 164 -3.99 9.56 2.80
CA GLY A 164 -3.69 8.92 4.09
C GLY A 164 -3.43 7.42 3.95
N TRP A 165 -4.21 6.75 3.12
CA TRP A 165 -4.08 5.33 2.84
C TRP A 165 -2.79 5.00 2.09
N VAL A 166 -2.51 5.66 0.95
CA VAL A 166 -1.33 5.37 0.13
C VAL A 166 -0.02 5.78 0.82
N ASN A 167 -0.01 6.88 1.57
CA ASN A 167 1.14 7.25 2.38
C ASN A 167 1.40 6.22 3.49
N GLY A 168 0.35 5.72 4.16
CA GLY A 168 0.48 4.66 5.16
C GLY A 168 0.94 3.32 4.57
N ASP A 169 0.50 2.98 3.36
CA ASP A 169 0.97 1.79 2.63
C ASP A 169 2.43 1.94 2.17
N GLY A 170 2.86 3.16 1.86
CA GLY A 170 4.24 3.51 1.49
C GLY A 170 5.20 3.72 2.67
N GLY A 171 4.74 3.60 3.91
CA GLY A 171 5.56 3.82 5.11
C GLY A 171 5.76 5.30 5.48
N HIS A 172 5.02 6.22 4.87
CA HIS A 172 5.09 7.66 5.14
C HIS A 172 4.10 8.06 6.24
N ASP A 173 4.29 7.57 7.46
CA ASP A 173 3.33 7.69 8.57
C ASP A 173 2.96 9.13 8.93
N ALA A 174 3.89 10.07 8.89
CA ALA A 174 3.63 11.47 9.19
C ALA A 174 2.67 12.10 8.16
N ALA A 175 2.92 11.85 6.87
CA ALA A 175 2.07 12.31 5.76
C ALA A 175 0.69 11.64 5.82
N ALA A 176 0.63 10.34 6.14
CA ALA A 176 -0.63 9.62 6.34
C ALA A 176 -1.49 10.25 7.44
N ARG A 177 -0.89 10.56 8.59
CA ARG A 177 -1.60 11.24 9.69
C ARG A 177 -2.05 12.65 9.33
N ALA A 178 -1.22 13.41 8.63
CA ALA A 178 -1.57 14.77 8.17
C ALA A 178 -2.76 14.73 7.20
N ALA A 179 -2.72 13.82 6.22
CA ALA A 179 -3.80 13.63 5.25
C ALA A 179 -5.12 13.24 5.94
N HIS A 180 -5.10 12.28 6.87
CA HIS A 180 -6.31 11.88 7.60
C HIS A 180 -6.88 13.05 8.43
N ARG A 181 -6.03 13.89 9.07
CA ARG A 181 -6.52 15.08 9.80
C ARG A 181 -7.17 16.10 8.87
N LEU A 182 -6.56 16.37 7.72
CA LEU A 182 -7.14 17.25 6.70
C LEU A 182 -8.50 16.72 6.22
N GLY A 183 -8.54 15.42 5.86
CA GLY A 183 -9.77 14.78 5.41
C GLY A 183 -10.90 14.86 6.44
N LEU A 184 -10.59 14.63 7.73
CA LEU A 184 -11.58 14.74 8.81
C LEU A 184 -12.15 16.14 8.96
N ARG A 185 -11.31 17.19 8.82
CA ARG A 185 -11.80 18.57 8.83
C ARG A 185 -12.73 18.84 7.65
N ALA A 186 -12.31 18.42 6.44
CA ALA A 186 -13.11 18.62 5.23
C ALA A 186 -14.43 17.83 5.25
N ALA A 187 -14.42 16.56 5.68
CA ALA A 187 -15.63 15.74 5.78
C ALA A 187 -16.64 16.27 6.80
N ARG A 188 -16.16 16.79 7.95
CA ARG A 188 -17.02 17.45 8.93
C ARG A 188 -17.60 18.75 8.40
N ALA A 189 -16.82 19.56 7.68
CA ALA A 189 -17.30 20.78 7.06
C ALA A 189 -18.29 20.51 5.91
N ALA A 190 -18.22 19.33 5.27
CA ALA A 190 -19.19 18.87 4.28
C ALA A 190 -20.43 18.21 4.90
N ASP A 191 -20.51 18.05 6.22
CA ASP A 191 -21.53 17.30 6.96
C ASP A 191 -21.76 15.88 6.40
N ASP A 192 -20.64 15.16 6.11
CA ASP A 192 -20.67 13.79 5.60
C ASP A 192 -20.22 12.80 6.68
N PRO A 193 -21.12 12.27 7.53
CA PRO A 193 -20.77 11.34 8.60
C PRO A 193 -20.27 9.99 8.08
N ALA A 194 -20.66 9.55 6.89
CA ALA A 194 -20.16 8.32 6.27
C ALA A 194 -18.66 8.45 5.96
N LEU A 195 -18.27 9.58 5.39
CA LEU A 195 -16.86 9.85 5.05
C LEU A 195 -16.03 10.13 6.30
N VAL A 196 -16.59 10.80 7.33
CA VAL A 196 -15.94 10.95 8.65
C VAL A 196 -15.65 9.58 9.25
N GLY A 197 -16.64 8.69 9.26
CA GLY A 197 -16.47 7.33 9.75
C GLY A 197 -15.43 6.53 8.98
N HIS A 198 -15.41 6.66 7.65
CA HIS A 198 -14.42 6.03 6.78
C HIS A 198 -12.99 6.53 7.06
N LEU A 199 -12.79 7.82 7.22
CA LEU A 199 -11.50 8.44 7.54
C LEU A 199 -10.97 8.01 8.91
N LEU A 200 -11.81 8.00 9.94
CA LEU A 200 -11.45 7.56 11.28
C LEU A 200 -11.04 6.07 11.27
N GLY A 201 -11.81 5.24 10.56
CA GLY A 201 -11.51 3.83 10.41
C GLY A 201 -10.22 3.59 9.60
N SER A 202 -9.92 4.39 8.58
CA SER A 202 -8.66 4.33 7.83
C SER A 202 -7.47 4.74 8.69
N ALA A 203 -7.61 5.81 9.47
CA ALA A 203 -6.59 6.25 10.42
C ALA A 203 -6.30 5.19 11.49
N ALA A 204 -7.32 4.47 11.97
CA ALA A 204 -7.16 3.37 12.92
C ALA A 204 -6.25 2.24 12.38
N GLN A 205 -6.32 1.94 11.10
CA GLN A 205 -5.53 0.86 10.49
C GLN A 205 -4.03 1.17 10.43
N VAL A 206 -3.66 2.44 10.24
CA VAL A 206 -2.26 2.89 10.17
C VAL A 206 -1.73 3.36 11.53
N THR A 207 -2.56 3.34 12.57
CA THR A 207 -2.15 3.68 13.94
C THR A 207 -1.47 2.50 14.61
N ALA A 208 -0.21 2.68 15.05
CA ALA A 208 0.58 1.63 15.69
C ALA A 208 0.06 1.29 17.09
N ASP A 209 -0.27 2.28 17.91
CA ASP A 209 -0.80 2.11 19.27
C ASP A 209 -2.20 1.44 19.23
N PRO A 210 -2.35 0.22 19.81
CA PRO A 210 -3.61 -0.51 19.77
C PRO A 210 -4.76 0.21 20.49
N ALA A 211 -4.51 0.87 21.60
CA ALA A 211 -5.56 1.56 22.37
C ALA A 211 -6.12 2.75 21.56
N ARG A 212 -5.23 3.53 20.93
CA ARG A 212 -5.62 4.62 20.06
C ARG A 212 -6.32 4.12 18.78
N ALA A 213 -5.86 2.99 18.21
CA ALA A 213 -6.53 2.38 17.06
C ALA A 213 -7.97 1.97 17.39
N VAL A 214 -8.21 1.36 18.57
CA VAL A 214 -9.55 1.01 19.06
C VAL A 214 -10.42 2.27 19.23
N ALA A 215 -9.87 3.32 19.84
CA ALA A 215 -10.61 4.57 20.04
C ALA A 215 -11.03 5.20 18.70
N LEU A 216 -10.12 5.28 17.73
CA LEU A 216 -10.40 5.80 16.38
C LEU A 216 -11.44 4.94 15.64
N ALA A 217 -11.29 3.62 15.66
CA ALA A 217 -12.22 2.72 15.00
C ALA A 217 -13.63 2.81 15.59
N ARG A 218 -13.75 2.85 16.93
CA ARG A 218 -15.05 3.04 17.60
C ARG A 218 -15.70 4.39 17.28
N ALA A 219 -14.92 5.48 17.30
CA ALA A 219 -15.41 6.78 16.88
C ALA A 219 -15.91 6.74 15.42
N GLY A 220 -15.19 6.07 14.52
CA GLY A 220 -15.61 5.88 13.13
C GLY A 220 -16.92 5.10 13.00
N ALA A 221 -17.11 4.05 13.81
CA ALA A 221 -18.36 3.29 13.81
C ALA A 221 -19.56 4.12 14.35
N VAL A 222 -19.34 4.97 15.35
CA VAL A 222 -20.38 5.89 15.87
C VAL A 222 -20.79 6.91 14.80
N GLU A 223 -19.84 7.51 14.10
CA GLU A 223 -20.15 8.46 13.02
C GLU A 223 -20.88 7.77 11.86
N SER A 224 -20.41 6.60 11.43
CA SER A 224 -21.07 5.83 10.37
C SER A 224 -22.49 5.40 10.73
N ALA A 225 -22.78 5.18 12.01
CA ALA A 225 -24.12 4.80 12.47
C ALA A 225 -25.17 5.91 12.26
N ARG A 226 -24.75 7.17 12.13
CA ARG A 226 -25.65 8.32 12.01
C ARG A 226 -26.42 8.35 10.68
N ALA A 227 -25.71 8.10 9.55
CA ALA A 227 -26.33 8.25 8.23
C ALA A 227 -25.65 7.40 7.13
N ALA A 228 -24.61 6.60 7.45
CA ALA A 228 -23.94 5.81 6.40
C ALA A 228 -24.81 4.64 5.92
N PRO A 229 -24.71 4.24 4.63
CA PRO A 229 -25.32 3.00 4.13
C PRO A 229 -24.82 1.76 4.86
N ALA A 230 -25.55 0.66 4.69
CA ALA A 230 -25.33 -0.55 5.48
C ALA A 230 -23.95 -1.18 5.27
N GLY A 231 -23.42 -1.20 4.04
CA GLY A 231 -22.08 -1.71 3.76
C GLY A 231 -20.98 -0.83 4.35
N ALA A 232 -21.15 0.49 4.31
CA ALA A 232 -20.22 1.42 4.96
C ALA A 232 -20.21 1.24 6.49
N ARG A 233 -21.38 1.00 7.11
CA ARG A 233 -21.49 0.64 8.54
C ARG A 233 -20.82 -0.69 8.84
N ALA A 234 -21.01 -1.70 7.97
CA ALA A 234 -20.35 -2.99 8.11
C ALA A 234 -18.82 -2.85 8.08
N LEU A 235 -18.27 -2.07 7.13
CA LEU A 235 -16.84 -1.81 7.06
C LEU A 235 -16.33 -1.11 8.32
N ALA A 236 -17.05 -0.11 8.85
CA ALA A 236 -16.65 0.58 10.07
C ALA A 236 -16.57 -0.38 11.27
N LEU A 237 -17.52 -1.31 11.39
CA LEU A 237 -17.52 -2.36 12.42
C LEU A 237 -16.41 -3.39 12.20
N GLN A 238 -16.10 -3.76 10.97
CA GLN A 238 -14.93 -4.59 10.65
C GLN A 238 -13.60 -3.93 11.07
N ARG A 239 -13.51 -2.61 11.01
CA ARG A 239 -12.34 -1.88 11.52
C ARG A 239 -12.27 -1.87 13.04
N VAL A 240 -13.42 -1.81 13.72
CA VAL A 240 -13.50 -2.04 15.18
C VAL A 240 -13.04 -3.44 15.53
N ALA A 241 -13.50 -4.45 14.79
CA ALA A 241 -13.09 -5.85 15.02
C ALA A 241 -11.57 -6.03 14.89
N TYR A 242 -10.99 -5.50 13.82
CA TYR A 242 -9.55 -5.59 13.60
C TYR A 242 -8.73 -4.83 14.65
N ALA A 243 -9.16 -3.65 15.06
CA ALA A 243 -8.50 -2.90 16.12
C ALA A 243 -8.60 -3.63 17.49
N ALA A 244 -9.75 -4.21 17.79
CA ALA A 244 -9.94 -5.05 19.00
C ALA A 244 -9.06 -6.30 18.97
N ALA A 245 -8.98 -6.99 17.81
CA ALA A 245 -8.09 -8.15 17.64
C ALA A 245 -6.63 -7.79 17.90
N ARG A 246 -6.15 -6.66 17.35
CA ARG A 246 -4.78 -6.16 17.60
C ARG A 246 -4.52 -5.78 19.06
N ALA A 247 -5.56 -5.41 19.79
CA ALA A 247 -5.49 -5.11 21.22
C ALA A 247 -5.66 -6.36 22.10
N GLY A 248 -5.82 -7.56 21.52
CA GLY A 248 -6.07 -8.80 22.26
C GLY A 248 -7.49 -8.95 22.82
N ASP A 249 -8.41 -8.02 22.51
CA ASP A 249 -9.82 -8.09 22.94
C ASP A 249 -10.64 -9.01 22.02
N ALA A 250 -10.51 -10.33 22.25
CA ALA A 250 -11.21 -11.34 21.47
C ALA A 250 -12.74 -11.19 21.52
N ARG A 251 -13.30 -10.91 22.71
CA ARG A 251 -14.74 -10.71 22.87
C ARG A 251 -15.24 -9.46 22.16
N GLY A 252 -14.47 -8.37 22.22
CA GLY A 252 -14.78 -7.13 21.49
C GLY A 252 -14.73 -7.33 19.98
N CYS A 253 -13.75 -8.08 19.49
CA CYS A 253 -13.61 -8.45 18.09
C CYS A 253 -14.84 -9.26 17.61
N GLU A 254 -15.22 -10.33 18.30
CA GLU A 254 -16.36 -11.17 17.94
C GLU A 254 -17.68 -10.41 17.92
N ARG A 255 -17.92 -9.57 18.94
CA ARG A 255 -19.13 -8.72 18.98
C ARG A 255 -19.15 -7.74 17.77
N ALA A 256 -18.00 -7.19 17.40
CA ALA A 256 -17.91 -6.26 16.28
C ALA A 256 -18.12 -7.00 14.94
N ILE A 257 -17.56 -8.21 14.75
CA ILE A 257 -17.82 -9.05 13.57
C ILE A 257 -19.31 -9.37 13.47
N ALA A 258 -19.93 -9.87 14.53
CA ALA A 258 -21.36 -10.20 14.52
C ALA A 258 -22.26 -8.97 14.22
N ALA A 259 -21.86 -7.79 14.69
CA ALA A 259 -22.56 -6.55 14.34
C ALA A 259 -22.34 -6.15 12.88
N ALA A 260 -21.12 -6.34 12.37
CA ALA A 260 -20.78 -6.09 10.97
C ALA A 260 -21.57 -7.02 10.04
N ASP A 261 -21.68 -8.31 10.35
CA ASP A 261 -22.44 -9.30 9.57
C ASP A 261 -23.91 -8.89 9.43
N ARG A 262 -24.52 -8.42 10.53
CA ARG A 262 -25.91 -7.92 10.46
C ARG A 262 -26.07 -6.69 9.55
N GLN A 263 -25.08 -5.81 9.50
CA GLN A 263 -25.12 -4.67 8.58
C GLN A 263 -24.84 -5.11 7.15
N TYR A 264 -23.84 -5.98 6.96
CA TYR A 264 -23.47 -6.47 5.64
C TYR A 264 -24.60 -7.21 4.95
N GLY A 265 -25.36 -8.02 5.67
CA GLY A 265 -26.54 -8.71 5.16
C GLY A 265 -27.73 -7.80 4.77
N ARG A 266 -27.64 -6.51 5.12
CA ARG A 266 -28.65 -5.48 4.77
C ARG A 266 -28.18 -4.53 3.68
N ARG A 267 -26.96 -4.73 3.14
CA ARG A 267 -26.42 -3.83 2.14
C ARG A 267 -27.22 -3.90 0.84
N ASP A 268 -27.42 -2.76 0.22
CA ASP A 268 -27.80 -2.64 -1.18
C ASP A 268 -26.63 -2.00 -1.94
N PRO A 269 -26.01 -2.71 -2.91
CA PRO A 269 -24.91 -2.16 -3.68
C PRO A 269 -25.22 -0.84 -4.40
N ALA A 270 -26.51 -0.58 -4.71
CA ALA A 270 -26.93 0.65 -5.37
C ALA A 270 -26.87 1.88 -4.45
N ASP A 271 -27.01 1.68 -3.13
CA ASP A 271 -27.00 2.74 -2.14
C ASP A 271 -25.58 3.01 -1.59
N GLU A 272 -24.61 2.13 -1.89
CA GLU A 272 -23.28 2.24 -1.30
C GLU A 272 -22.46 3.38 -1.90
N PRO A 273 -21.65 4.06 -1.07
CA PRO A 273 -20.83 5.15 -1.56
C PRO A 273 -19.77 4.65 -2.54
N PRO A 274 -19.41 5.45 -3.57
CA PRO A 274 -18.48 5.04 -4.63
C PRO A 274 -17.09 4.57 -4.12
N TRP A 275 -16.68 4.99 -2.93
CA TRP A 275 -15.41 4.58 -2.34
C TRP A 275 -15.44 3.17 -1.74
N LEU A 276 -16.61 2.51 -1.67
CA LEU A 276 -16.78 1.15 -1.14
C LEU A 276 -16.79 0.07 -2.25
N TYR A 277 -16.51 0.44 -3.50
CA TYR A 277 -16.55 -0.45 -4.68
C TYR A 277 -15.76 -1.77 -4.52
N TRP A 278 -14.71 -1.74 -3.72
CA TRP A 278 -13.80 -2.88 -3.48
C TRP A 278 -14.35 -3.88 -2.45
N LEU A 279 -15.36 -3.53 -1.66
CA LEU A 279 -15.90 -4.39 -0.60
C LEU A 279 -16.82 -5.47 -1.19
N THR A 280 -16.23 -6.48 -1.79
CA THR A 280 -16.90 -7.68 -2.28
C THR A 280 -17.13 -8.69 -1.14
N ASP A 281 -17.91 -9.76 -1.39
CA ASP A 281 -18.09 -10.84 -0.41
C ASP A 281 -16.76 -11.51 -0.04
N SER A 282 -15.86 -11.64 -1.02
CA SER A 282 -14.52 -12.16 -0.84
C SER A 282 -13.66 -11.28 0.08
N GLU A 283 -13.67 -9.96 -0.17
CA GLU A 283 -12.96 -9.01 0.70
C GLU A 283 -13.57 -8.98 2.11
N TYR A 284 -14.89 -9.02 2.21
CA TYR A 284 -15.56 -9.03 3.52
C TYR A 284 -15.19 -10.26 4.34
N ALA A 285 -15.19 -11.45 3.73
CA ALA A 285 -14.74 -12.68 4.40
C ALA A 285 -13.28 -12.60 4.84
N ALA A 286 -12.40 -12.10 3.96
CA ALA A 286 -10.98 -11.93 4.28
C ALA A 286 -10.74 -10.92 5.42
N LEU A 287 -11.55 -9.85 5.51
CA LEU A 287 -11.52 -8.90 6.62
C LEU A 287 -11.84 -9.56 7.97
N SER A 288 -12.83 -10.45 8.01
CA SER A 288 -13.15 -11.22 9.22
C SER A 288 -12.07 -12.26 9.51
N GLY A 289 -11.60 -12.97 8.50
CA GLY A 289 -10.57 -14.00 8.63
C GLY A 289 -9.25 -13.46 9.19
N ARG A 290 -8.79 -12.27 8.78
CA ARG A 290 -7.59 -11.64 9.32
C ARG A 290 -7.72 -11.32 10.82
N CYS A 291 -8.92 -10.97 11.29
CA CYS A 291 -9.14 -10.70 12.71
C CYS A 291 -8.92 -11.96 13.53
N TYR A 292 -9.43 -13.10 13.06
CA TYR A 292 -9.21 -14.39 13.74
C TYR A 292 -7.77 -14.88 13.62
N ALA A 293 -7.07 -14.59 12.52
CA ALA A 293 -5.64 -14.88 12.41
C ALA A 293 -4.82 -14.09 13.45
N VAL A 294 -5.11 -12.81 13.64
CA VAL A 294 -4.47 -11.96 14.66
C VAL A 294 -4.77 -12.45 16.08
N LEU A 295 -5.93 -13.07 16.32
CA LEU A 295 -6.31 -13.67 17.59
C LEU A 295 -5.81 -15.11 17.78
N HIS A 296 -5.00 -15.64 16.87
CA HIS A 296 -4.51 -17.01 16.88
C HIS A 296 -5.63 -18.06 16.95
N ARG A 297 -6.71 -17.84 16.17
CA ARG A 297 -7.86 -18.76 16.05
C ARG A 297 -7.93 -19.37 14.64
N PRO A 298 -7.04 -20.30 14.31
CA PRO A 298 -6.88 -20.80 12.96
C PRO A 298 -8.15 -21.51 12.43
N GLN A 299 -8.94 -22.17 13.29
CA GLN A 299 -10.16 -22.87 12.89
C GLN A 299 -11.21 -21.93 12.27
N LEU A 300 -11.21 -20.64 12.67
CA LEU A 300 -12.09 -19.61 12.12
C LEU A 300 -11.39 -18.81 11.01
N ALA A 301 -10.08 -18.59 11.14
CA ALA A 301 -9.30 -17.79 10.19
C ALA A 301 -9.15 -18.49 8.83
N VAL A 302 -8.77 -19.78 8.82
CA VAL A 302 -8.45 -20.53 7.60
C VAL A 302 -9.61 -20.56 6.61
N PRO A 303 -10.84 -20.98 6.97
CA PRO A 303 -11.93 -21.03 5.99
C PRO A 303 -12.30 -19.66 5.43
N LEU A 304 -12.32 -18.61 6.25
CA LEU A 304 -12.65 -17.25 5.82
C LEU A 304 -11.60 -16.65 4.89
N LEU A 305 -10.31 -16.80 5.22
CA LEU A 305 -9.22 -16.32 4.39
C LEU A 305 -9.12 -17.08 3.07
N SER A 306 -9.31 -18.41 3.09
CA SER A 306 -9.33 -19.24 1.89
C SER A 306 -10.48 -18.86 0.96
N HIS A 307 -11.69 -18.66 1.50
CA HIS A 307 -12.84 -18.18 0.74
C HIS A 307 -12.57 -16.79 0.13
N GLY A 308 -12.05 -15.86 0.92
CA GLY A 308 -11.72 -14.52 0.43
C GLY A 308 -10.69 -14.53 -0.70
N LEU A 309 -9.59 -15.26 -0.53
CA LEU A 309 -8.54 -15.37 -1.53
C LEU A 309 -9.00 -16.01 -2.85
N ALA A 310 -10.04 -16.83 -2.84
CA ALA A 310 -10.60 -17.40 -4.07
C ALA A 310 -11.16 -16.33 -5.02
N GLY A 311 -11.65 -15.20 -4.50
CA GLY A 311 -12.24 -14.11 -5.29
C GLY A 311 -11.37 -12.87 -5.46
N ILE A 312 -10.29 -12.72 -4.69
CA ILE A 312 -9.40 -11.54 -4.72
C ILE A 312 -8.29 -11.74 -5.77
N ARG A 313 -8.01 -10.72 -6.57
CA ARG A 313 -7.01 -10.77 -7.65
C ARG A 313 -5.92 -9.70 -7.55
N GLN A 314 -6.17 -8.61 -6.84
CA GLN A 314 -5.22 -7.50 -6.70
C GLN A 314 -3.99 -7.96 -5.91
N PRO A 315 -2.76 -7.63 -6.38
CA PRO A 315 -1.52 -8.16 -5.77
C PRO A 315 -1.37 -7.83 -4.28
N ARG A 316 -1.71 -6.61 -3.86
CA ARG A 316 -1.55 -6.18 -2.46
C ARG A 316 -2.48 -6.93 -1.49
N PRO A 317 -3.81 -7.00 -1.70
CA PRO A 317 -4.67 -7.83 -0.86
C PRO A 317 -4.28 -9.31 -0.88
N VAL A 318 -3.95 -9.87 -2.05
CA VAL A 318 -3.46 -11.27 -2.15
C VAL A 318 -2.26 -11.47 -1.25
N ALA A 319 -1.21 -10.62 -1.36
CA ALA A 319 -0.03 -10.74 -0.51
C ALA A 319 -0.39 -10.68 0.99
N LEU A 320 -1.20 -9.70 1.38
CA LEU A 320 -1.58 -9.49 2.78
C LEU A 320 -2.40 -10.67 3.32
N TYR A 321 -3.45 -11.09 2.64
CA TYR A 321 -4.32 -12.16 3.13
C TYR A 321 -3.65 -13.52 3.08
N THR A 322 -2.80 -13.80 2.08
CA THR A 322 -2.01 -15.04 2.05
C THR A 322 -1.02 -15.12 3.21
N THR A 323 -0.42 -14.01 3.65
CA THR A 323 0.44 -14.03 4.85
C THR A 323 -0.35 -14.34 6.12
N TRP A 324 -1.57 -13.79 6.29
CA TRP A 324 -2.42 -14.15 7.44
C TRP A 324 -2.89 -15.60 7.37
N LEU A 325 -3.19 -16.12 6.18
CA LEU A 325 -3.54 -17.52 5.99
C LEU A 325 -2.37 -18.44 6.34
N ALA A 326 -1.16 -18.09 5.92
CA ALA A 326 0.05 -18.83 6.28
C ALA A 326 0.31 -18.83 7.80
N GLU A 327 0.14 -17.68 8.46
CA GLU A 327 0.26 -17.59 9.93
C GLU A 327 -0.81 -18.43 10.61
N ALA A 328 -2.05 -18.44 10.11
CA ALA A 328 -3.11 -19.29 10.67
C ALA A 328 -2.79 -20.78 10.51
N HIS A 329 -2.15 -21.20 9.40
CA HIS A 329 -1.68 -22.57 9.25
C HIS A 329 -0.52 -22.91 10.18
N LEU A 330 0.41 -21.97 10.46
CA LEU A 330 1.43 -22.16 11.50
C LEU A 330 0.80 -22.37 12.87
N ASP A 331 -0.19 -21.57 13.22
CA ASP A 331 -0.91 -21.67 14.49
C ASP A 331 -1.76 -22.95 14.59
N ALA A 332 -2.13 -23.53 13.44
CA ALA A 332 -2.82 -24.83 13.35
C ALA A 332 -1.86 -26.04 13.38
N GLY A 333 -0.55 -25.83 13.44
CA GLY A 333 0.44 -26.92 13.40
C GLY A 333 0.67 -27.51 12.01
N ALA A 334 0.42 -26.74 10.95
CA ALA A 334 0.61 -27.13 9.54
C ALA A 334 1.72 -26.29 8.86
N PRO A 335 2.99 -26.41 9.29
CA PRO A 335 4.07 -25.56 8.85
C PRO A 335 4.44 -25.75 7.36
N GLU A 336 4.25 -26.94 6.79
CA GLU A 336 4.49 -27.21 5.37
C GLU A 336 3.54 -26.37 4.50
N ARG A 337 2.24 -26.36 4.87
CA ARG A 337 1.26 -25.56 4.15
C ARG A 337 1.51 -24.06 4.31
N ALA A 338 1.96 -23.64 5.48
CA ALA A 338 2.35 -22.24 5.69
C ALA A 338 3.56 -21.84 4.82
N ALA A 339 4.54 -22.73 4.65
CA ALA A 339 5.68 -22.48 3.78
C ALA A 339 5.29 -22.39 2.29
N GLU A 340 4.36 -23.23 1.81
CA GLU A 340 3.80 -23.14 0.46
C GLU A 340 3.10 -21.78 0.24
N LEU A 341 2.24 -21.37 1.17
CA LEU A 341 1.55 -20.08 1.10
C LEU A 341 2.51 -18.89 1.14
N ALA A 342 3.62 -19.01 1.88
CA ALA A 342 4.65 -17.98 1.90
C ALA A 342 5.36 -17.84 0.53
N ILE A 343 5.56 -18.95 -0.19
CA ILE A 343 6.05 -18.94 -1.57
C ILE A 343 5.05 -18.22 -2.50
N GLU A 344 3.75 -18.44 -2.31
CA GLU A 344 2.69 -17.77 -3.09
C GLU A 344 2.57 -16.26 -2.75
N ALA A 345 2.73 -15.88 -1.49
CA ALA A 345 2.63 -14.49 -1.03
C ALA A 345 3.77 -13.60 -1.56
N LEU A 346 4.98 -14.15 -1.68
CA LEU A 346 6.19 -13.40 -2.01
C LEU A 346 6.10 -12.67 -3.37
N PRO A 347 5.78 -13.34 -4.50
CA PRO A 347 5.65 -12.64 -5.78
C PRO A 347 4.49 -11.62 -5.79
N ALA A 348 3.42 -11.86 -5.04
CA ALA A 348 2.33 -10.90 -4.91
C ALA A 348 2.79 -9.64 -4.14
N ALA A 349 3.57 -9.80 -3.06
CA ALA A 349 4.15 -8.68 -2.31
C ALA A 349 5.13 -7.87 -3.17
N VAL A 350 6.00 -8.54 -3.94
CA VAL A 350 6.92 -7.88 -4.88
C VAL A 350 6.14 -7.08 -5.93
N ARG A 351 5.14 -7.70 -6.58
CA ARG A 351 4.31 -7.02 -7.59
C ARG A 351 3.55 -5.82 -7.04
N SER A 352 3.09 -5.91 -5.79
CA SER A 352 2.31 -4.83 -5.19
C SER A 352 3.13 -3.57 -4.90
N GLY A 353 4.46 -3.67 -4.71
CA GLY A 353 5.29 -2.57 -4.24
C GLY A 353 4.89 -2.00 -2.87
N SER A 354 4.03 -2.69 -2.14
CA SER A 354 3.51 -2.25 -0.84
C SER A 354 4.52 -2.51 0.27
N VAL A 355 4.93 -1.46 0.98
CA VAL A 355 5.81 -1.56 2.16
C VAL A 355 5.14 -2.37 3.27
N ARG A 356 3.84 -2.22 3.43
CA ARG A 356 3.06 -2.97 4.41
C ARG A 356 3.00 -4.47 4.08
N ALA A 357 2.81 -4.83 2.80
CA ALA A 357 2.85 -6.23 2.37
C ALA A 357 4.26 -6.82 2.55
N ALA A 358 5.31 -6.05 2.20
CA ALA A 358 6.70 -6.43 2.43
C ALA A 358 7.01 -6.69 3.91
N ALA A 359 6.55 -5.81 4.80
CA ALA A 359 6.70 -5.99 6.25
C ALA A 359 6.04 -7.28 6.75
N ARG A 360 4.84 -7.58 6.27
CA ARG A 360 4.12 -8.82 6.60
C ARG A 360 4.88 -10.08 6.13
N VAL A 361 5.38 -10.06 4.89
CA VAL A 361 6.17 -11.19 4.36
C VAL A 361 7.46 -11.39 5.17
N ARG A 362 8.15 -10.30 5.56
CA ARG A 362 9.34 -10.38 6.42
C ARG A 362 9.02 -10.95 7.81
N SER A 363 7.90 -10.53 8.40
CA SER A 363 7.42 -11.09 9.68
C SER A 363 7.14 -12.58 9.58
N LEU A 364 6.44 -13.03 8.54
CA LEU A 364 6.19 -14.44 8.26
C LEU A 364 7.51 -15.21 8.03
N HIS A 365 8.46 -14.62 7.27
CA HIS A 365 9.78 -15.20 7.05
C HIS A 365 10.51 -15.48 8.36
N SER A 366 10.51 -14.53 9.30
CA SER A 366 11.16 -14.70 10.60
C SER A 366 10.59 -15.90 11.39
N ARG A 367 9.28 -16.14 11.29
CA ARG A 367 8.63 -17.31 11.92
C ARG A 367 9.01 -18.63 11.21
N LEU A 368 8.99 -18.63 9.88
CA LEU A 368 9.31 -19.82 9.08
C LEU A 368 10.79 -20.19 9.17
N ALA A 369 11.70 -19.22 9.15
CA ALA A 369 13.14 -19.47 9.22
C ALA A 369 13.59 -20.09 10.56
N ALA A 370 12.76 -20.01 11.60
CA ALA A 370 12.99 -20.66 12.89
C ALA A 370 12.61 -22.16 12.91
N LEU A 371 11.98 -22.68 11.84
CA LEU A 371 11.54 -24.07 11.75
C LEU A 371 12.64 -24.98 11.19
N PRO A 372 12.55 -26.32 11.40
CA PRO A 372 13.49 -27.28 10.84
C PRO A 372 13.57 -27.18 9.31
N ARG A 373 14.78 -27.23 8.75
CA ARG A 373 15.01 -27.13 7.30
C ARG A 373 14.24 -28.18 6.49
N SER A 374 14.05 -29.37 7.02
CA SER A 374 13.26 -30.42 6.38
C SER A 374 11.83 -29.98 5.99
N VAL A 375 11.28 -29.02 6.73
CA VAL A 375 9.92 -28.48 6.52
C VAL A 375 9.92 -27.29 5.55
N VAL A 376 10.92 -26.43 5.63
CA VAL A 376 10.91 -25.11 4.98
C VAL A 376 11.99 -24.91 3.92
N ASP A 377 12.75 -25.94 3.57
CA ASP A 377 13.92 -25.82 2.69
C ASP A 377 13.56 -25.24 1.31
N ARG A 378 12.44 -25.68 0.70
CA ARG A 378 11.97 -25.13 -0.56
C ARG A 378 11.63 -23.63 -0.42
N TYR A 379 10.97 -23.23 0.67
CA TYR A 379 10.65 -21.83 0.95
C TYR A 379 11.92 -21.00 1.12
N LEU A 380 12.90 -21.48 1.90
CA LEU A 380 14.13 -20.73 2.16
C LEU A 380 14.94 -20.48 0.88
N ARG A 381 14.98 -21.44 -0.05
CA ARG A 381 15.61 -21.22 -1.37
C ARG A 381 14.94 -20.08 -2.13
N VAL A 382 13.61 -20.06 -2.20
CA VAL A 382 12.85 -19.00 -2.88
C VAL A 382 12.98 -17.66 -2.15
N ALA A 383 12.95 -17.68 -0.81
CA ALA A 383 13.04 -16.50 0.02
C ALA A 383 14.41 -15.81 -0.07
N THR A 384 15.49 -16.55 -0.22
CA THR A 384 16.87 -16.01 -0.33
C THR A 384 16.97 -14.94 -1.43
N GLU A 385 16.34 -15.18 -2.57
CA GLU A 385 16.33 -14.22 -3.67
C GLU A 385 15.13 -13.27 -3.56
N GLY A 386 13.93 -13.81 -3.32
CA GLY A 386 12.68 -13.04 -3.38
C GLY A 386 12.57 -11.92 -2.35
N LEU A 387 13.16 -12.08 -1.16
CA LEU A 387 13.14 -11.04 -0.12
C LEU A 387 13.93 -9.78 -0.51
N SER A 388 14.95 -9.91 -1.37
CA SER A 388 15.72 -8.77 -1.85
C SER A 388 14.92 -7.85 -2.77
N TYR A 389 13.85 -8.36 -3.38
CA TYR A 389 12.96 -7.60 -4.26
C TYR A 389 11.79 -6.92 -3.52
N LEU A 390 11.63 -7.18 -2.24
CA LEU A 390 10.58 -6.53 -1.46
C LEU A 390 10.87 -5.05 -1.22
N ALA A 391 9.82 -4.24 -1.19
CA ALA A 391 9.91 -2.83 -0.84
C ALA A 391 10.64 -2.62 0.50
N ASP A 392 11.58 -1.70 0.52
CA ASP A 392 12.41 -1.47 1.70
C ASP A 392 11.62 -0.74 2.78
N VAL A 393 11.51 -1.36 3.96
CA VAL A 393 10.82 -0.78 5.12
C VAL A 393 11.72 0.24 5.84
N THR A 394 13.03 0.17 5.61
CA THR A 394 14.05 0.89 6.41
C THR A 394 14.54 2.19 5.78
N GLY A 395 14.28 2.43 4.49
CA GLY A 395 14.80 3.60 3.78
C GLY A 395 14.24 4.94 4.21
N SER A 396 13.08 4.99 4.90
CA SER A 396 12.44 6.24 5.32
C SER A 396 12.77 6.65 6.77
N ALA A 397 12.98 5.69 7.67
CA ALA A 397 13.27 6.00 9.08
C ALA A 397 14.76 6.26 9.36
N ALA A 398 15.65 5.59 8.64
CA ALA A 398 17.11 5.76 8.81
C ALA A 398 17.65 7.06 8.20
N ALA A 399 17.05 7.56 7.13
CA ALA A 399 17.46 8.82 6.51
C ALA A 399 17.09 10.04 7.37
N VAL A 400 16.05 9.95 8.20
CA VAL A 400 15.65 11.01 9.14
C VAL A 400 16.54 11.00 10.40
N ALA A 401 16.99 9.83 10.84
CA ALA A 401 17.86 9.71 12.02
C ALA A 401 19.34 10.07 11.77
N ALA A 402 19.82 9.95 10.52
CA ALA A 402 21.19 10.28 10.15
C ALA A 402 21.41 11.76 9.79
N GLY A 403 20.34 12.57 9.71
CA GLY A 403 20.39 14.01 9.41
C GLY A 403 20.31 14.93 10.62
N SER A 404 20.34 14.38 11.86
CA SER A 404 20.29 15.15 13.12
C SER A 404 21.46 14.79 14.05
N GLY A 405 22.66 14.72 13.48
CA GLY A 405 23.93 14.63 14.21
C GLY A 405 24.85 15.76 13.81
#